data_0ae548b3eda06d6fd9d0075baf3f3887
#
_entry.id   0ae548b3eda06d6fd9d0075baf3f3887
#
_cell.length_a   1.000
_cell.length_b   1.000
_cell.length_c   1.000
_cell.angle_alpha   90.00
_cell.angle_beta   90.00
_cell.angle_gamma   90.00
#
_symmetry.space_group_name_H-M   'P 1'
#
loop_
_entity.id
_entity.type
_entity.pdbx_description
1 polymer ?
#
loop_
_entity_poly.entity_id
_entity_poly.type
_entity_poly.pdbx_seq_one_letter_code
_entity_poly.pdbx_strand_id
1 'polypeptide(L)'
;MFKSIAAAVIAATALAFNKPTPAEKESVKMWNDTMEYFGYNYEIHKATTDDDWELTLFRVIPKYESEESHGSVLVMHGGTMDATSWFSWVKDDPSKTPMDLPAMLRLADEGYDIWFGSNRGTKYSNVNPRLEGASEEERYDFSFYDFGVSDVPAMLDTITEVSGEKKVTYVGYSQGTSQMFYGLSKANPTLNMKLEKAILLAPCLWIEFGIDNME
;
A
#
# COMPACT_ATOMS: atom_id res chain seq x y z
N MET A 1 12.91 -44.61 29.64
CA MET A 1 12.50 -43.24 29.91
C MET A 1 12.52 -42.50 28.56
N PHE A 2 11.47 -42.70 27.76
CA PHE A 2 11.36 -42.10 26.41
C PHE A 2 10.61 -40.78 26.51
N LYS A 3 11.27 -39.70 26.23
CA LYS A 3 10.62 -38.39 26.08
C LYS A 3 9.99 -38.34 24.69
N SER A 4 8.66 -38.38 24.67
CA SER A 4 7.85 -38.10 23.49
C SER A 4 8.01 -36.61 23.13
N ILE A 5 8.64 -36.35 21.99
CA ILE A 5 8.63 -35.01 21.36
C ILE A 5 7.32 -34.93 20.58
N ALA A 6 6.35 -34.23 21.14
CA ALA A 6 5.17 -33.86 20.39
C ALA A 6 5.60 -32.82 19.35
N ALA A 7 5.73 -33.25 18.10
CA ALA A 7 5.82 -32.34 16.98
C ALA A 7 4.47 -31.61 16.86
N ALA A 8 4.45 -30.33 17.20
CA ALA A 8 3.35 -29.46 16.86
C ALA A 8 3.33 -29.31 15.35
N VAL A 9 2.39 -30.00 14.70
CA VAL A 9 2.07 -29.76 13.30
C VAL A 9 1.36 -28.39 13.29
N ILE A 10 2.08 -27.36 12.97
CA ILE A 10 1.49 -26.07 12.59
C ILE A 10 0.84 -26.36 11.23
N ALA A 11 -0.47 -26.60 11.26
CA ALA A 11 -1.26 -26.59 10.05
C ALA A 11 -1.20 -25.15 9.51
N ALA A 12 -0.32 -24.91 8.56
CA ALA A 12 -0.41 -23.75 7.69
C ALA A 12 -1.73 -23.90 6.92
N THR A 13 -2.80 -23.29 7.45
CA THR A 13 -3.98 -23.02 6.64
C THR A 13 -3.47 -22.04 5.60
N ALA A 14 -3.21 -22.53 4.39
CA ALA A 14 -3.07 -21.67 3.23
C ALA A 14 -4.32 -20.78 3.22
N LEU A 15 -4.16 -19.51 3.62
CA LEU A 15 -5.22 -18.53 3.53
C LEU A 15 -5.62 -18.51 2.07
N ALA A 16 -6.89 -18.86 1.79
CA ALA A 16 -7.38 -18.92 0.43
C ALA A 16 -7.21 -17.52 -0.18
N PHE A 17 -6.28 -17.42 -1.13
CA PHE A 17 -6.01 -16.20 -1.86
C PHE A 17 -7.32 -15.67 -2.49
N ASN A 18 -7.70 -14.44 -2.14
CA ASN A 18 -8.90 -13.78 -2.67
C ASN A 18 -8.60 -13.18 -4.05
N LYS A 19 -8.69 -14.02 -5.07
CA LYS A 19 -8.38 -13.63 -6.44
C LYS A 19 -9.39 -12.59 -6.96
N PRO A 20 -8.91 -11.44 -7.50
CA PRO A 20 -9.80 -10.43 -8.07
C PRO A 20 -10.69 -10.97 -9.19
N THR A 21 -11.95 -10.56 -9.17
CA THR A 21 -12.93 -10.86 -10.24
C THR A 21 -12.56 -10.15 -11.55
N PRO A 22 -13.11 -10.57 -12.71
CA PRO A 22 -12.88 -9.87 -13.97
C PRO A 22 -13.28 -8.39 -13.94
N ALA A 23 -14.36 -8.03 -13.23
CA ALA A 23 -14.79 -6.63 -13.10
C ALA A 23 -13.81 -5.81 -12.24
N GLU A 24 -13.32 -6.37 -11.13
CA GLU A 24 -12.27 -5.73 -10.32
C GLU A 24 -10.97 -5.54 -11.10
N LYS A 25 -10.53 -6.53 -11.88
CA LYS A 25 -9.35 -6.42 -12.74
C LYS A 25 -9.48 -5.31 -13.77
N GLU A 26 -10.64 -5.15 -14.38
CA GLU A 26 -10.89 -4.06 -15.33
C GLU A 26 -10.85 -2.68 -14.64
N SER A 27 -11.41 -2.55 -13.43
CA SER A 27 -11.39 -1.29 -12.67
C SER A 27 -9.96 -0.87 -12.29
N VAL A 28 -9.03 -1.80 -12.18
CA VAL A 28 -7.61 -1.57 -11.86
C VAL A 28 -6.68 -1.98 -13.00
N LYS A 29 -7.12 -1.82 -14.24
CA LYS A 29 -6.46 -2.36 -15.43
C LYS A 29 -4.94 -2.15 -15.46
N MET A 30 -4.45 -0.93 -15.18
CA MET A 30 -3.01 -0.66 -15.22
C MET A 30 -2.25 -1.49 -14.17
N TRP A 31 -2.81 -1.65 -12.97
CA TRP A 31 -2.24 -2.52 -11.95
C TRP A 31 -2.25 -3.98 -12.39
N ASN A 32 -3.41 -4.46 -12.90
CA ASN A 32 -3.56 -5.82 -13.38
C ASN A 32 -2.55 -6.15 -14.48
N ASP A 33 -2.45 -5.30 -15.51
CA ASP A 33 -1.53 -5.50 -16.63
C ASP A 33 -0.06 -5.57 -16.15
N THR A 34 0.29 -4.73 -15.15
CA THR A 34 1.63 -4.74 -14.54
C THR A 34 1.91 -6.05 -13.80
N MET A 35 0.96 -6.52 -12.98
CA MET A 35 1.12 -7.77 -12.23
C MET A 35 1.16 -8.98 -13.18
N GLU A 36 0.32 -9.01 -14.20
CA GLU A 36 0.33 -10.05 -15.23
C GLU A 36 1.67 -10.06 -16.01
N TYR A 37 2.20 -8.89 -16.35
CA TYR A 37 3.50 -8.79 -17.01
C TYR A 37 4.63 -9.42 -16.18
N PHE A 38 4.68 -9.12 -14.88
CA PHE A 38 5.67 -9.71 -13.99
C PHE A 38 5.30 -11.12 -13.51
N GLY A 39 4.09 -11.60 -13.82
CA GLY A 39 3.61 -12.94 -13.46
C GLY A 39 3.27 -13.09 -11.97
N TYR A 40 2.80 -12.02 -11.31
CA TYR A 40 2.34 -12.05 -9.93
C TYR A 40 0.82 -12.09 -9.84
N ASN A 41 0.32 -12.80 -8.85
CA ASN A 41 -1.05 -12.66 -8.38
C ASN A 41 -1.12 -11.53 -7.34
N TYR A 42 -2.34 -11.02 -7.09
CA TYR A 42 -2.58 -9.97 -6.11
C TYR A 42 -4.00 -10.05 -5.56
N GLU A 43 -4.20 -9.43 -4.40
CA GLU A 43 -5.50 -9.18 -3.80
C GLU A 43 -5.80 -7.68 -3.83
N ILE A 44 -7.11 -7.34 -3.79
CA ILE A 44 -7.58 -5.98 -3.62
C ILE A 44 -8.29 -5.90 -2.28
N HIS A 45 -7.83 -4.99 -1.42
CA HIS A 45 -8.46 -4.71 -0.14
C HIS A 45 -8.92 -3.26 -0.06
N LYS A 46 -9.92 -3.00 0.79
CA LYS A 46 -10.42 -1.65 1.06
C LYS A 46 -10.16 -1.30 2.52
N ALA A 47 -9.58 -0.12 2.73
CA ALA A 47 -9.47 0.50 4.03
C ALA A 47 -10.43 1.69 4.08
N THR A 48 -11.25 1.77 5.12
CA THR A 48 -12.20 2.88 5.29
C THR A 48 -11.68 3.81 6.38
N THR A 49 -11.56 5.09 6.06
CA THR A 49 -11.16 6.11 7.03
C THR A 49 -12.34 6.55 7.90
N ASP A 50 -12.05 7.21 9.03
CA ASP A 50 -13.09 7.73 9.94
C ASP A 50 -14.01 8.77 9.29
N ASP A 51 -13.54 9.41 8.21
CA ASP A 51 -14.29 10.35 7.38
C ASP A 51 -14.84 9.72 6.09
N ASP A 52 -14.95 8.38 6.04
CA ASP A 52 -15.59 7.53 5.03
C ASP A 52 -14.93 7.50 3.65
N TRP A 53 -13.66 7.80 3.53
CA TRP A 53 -12.93 7.48 2.29
C TRP A 53 -12.67 5.98 2.19
N GLU A 54 -12.98 5.40 1.02
CA GLU A 54 -12.61 4.04 0.67
C GLU A 54 -11.26 4.02 -0.05
N LEU A 55 -10.22 3.62 0.68
CA LEU A 55 -8.86 3.54 0.16
C LEU A 55 -8.57 2.15 -0.39
N THR A 56 -7.88 2.09 -1.52
CA THR A 56 -7.48 0.82 -2.12
C THR A 56 -6.08 0.42 -1.71
N LEU A 57 -5.97 -0.84 -1.29
CA LEU A 57 -4.73 -1.53 -1.01
C LEU A 57 -4.58 -2.71 -1.97
N PHE A 58 -3.41 -2.84 -2.59
CA PHE A 58 -3.06 -4.00 -3.40
C PHE A 58 -2.04 -4.84 -2.63
N ARG A 59 -2.40 -6.06 -2.30
CA ARG A 59 -1.49 -7.04 -1.68
C ARG A 59 -0.90 -7.93 -2.75
N VAL A 60 0.41 -7.97 -2.85
CA VAL A 60 1.12 -8.85 -3.79
C VAL A 60 1.21 -10.25 -3.21
N ILE A 61 0.87 -11.26 -4.00
CA ILE A 61 1.04 -12.65 -3.63
C ILE A 61 2.39 -13.13 -4.19
N PRO A 62 3.33 -13.56 -3.34
CA PRO A 62 4.64 -14.00 -3.78
C PRO A 62 4.53 -15.21 -4.72
N LYS A 63 5.49 -15.36 -5.63
CA LYS A 63 5.57 -16.52 -6.54
C LYS A 63 6.07 -17.77 -5.84
N TYR A 64 6.86 -17.57 -4.80
CA TYR A 64 7.49 -18.64 -4.04
C TYR A 64 7.07 -18.53 -2.58
N GLU A 65 6.78 -19.67 -1.97
CA GLU A 65 6.56 -19.73 -0.53
C GLU A 65 7.92 -19.55 0.16
N SER A 66 8.02 -18.58 1.06
CA SER A 66 9.16 -18.43 1.95
C SER A 66 8.98 -19.28 3.19
N GLU A 67 10.05 -19.91 3.66
CA GLU A 67 10.05 -20.62 4.94
C GLU A 67 9.93 -19.68 6.15
N GLU A 68 10.27 -18.40 5.96
CA GLU A 68 10.22 -17.35 6.98
C GLU A 68 9.33 -16.20 6.53
N SER A 69 8.43 -15.74 7.41
CA SER A 69 7.71 -14.48 7.25
C SER A 69 8.56 -13.34 7.80
N HIS A 70 8.76 -12.31 6.98
CA HIS A 70 9.49 -11.09 7.38
C HIS A 70 8.56 -9.92 7.74
N GLY A 71 7.25 -10.21 7.85
CA GLY A 71 6.21 -9.25 8.23
C GLY A 71 5.69 -8.40 7.07
N SER A 72 4.65 -7.63 7.37
CA SER A 72 3.96 -6.80 6.37
C SER A 72 4.66 -5.46 6.14
N VAL A 73 4.62 -5.00 4.89
CA VAL A 73 5.22 -3.74 4.42
C VAL A 73 4.17 -2.94 3.66
N LEU A 74 3.82 -1.75 4.16
CA LEU A 74 3.00 -0.78 3.43
C LEU A 74 3.88 0.14 2.61
N VAL A 75 3.66 0.16 1.30
CA VAL A 75 4.42 0.95 0.33
C VAL A 75 3.56 2.11 -0.18
N MET A 76 3.99 3.35 0.06
CA MET A 76 3.23 4.57 -0.24
C MET A 76 3.92 5.46 -1.27
N HIS A 77 3.13 5.93 -2.23
CA HIS A 77 3.55 6.74 -3.38
C HIS A 77 3.85 8.20 -3.02
N GLY A 78 4.41 8.93 -3.99
CA GLY A 78 4.65 10.38 -3.92
C GLY A 78 3.44 11.22 -4.31
N GLY A 79 3.60 12.54 -4.34
CA GLY A 79 2.58 13.49 -4.77
C GLY A 79 2.18 13.29 -6.24
N THR A 80 0.89 13.51 -6.54
CA THR A 80 0.31 13.33 -7.89
C THR A 80 0.46 11.92 -8.49
N MET A 81 0.74 10.94 -7.67
CA MET A 81 0.97 9.54 -8.03
C MET A 81 -0.08 8.62 -7.39
N ASP A 82 0.00 7.34 -7.71
CA ASP A 82 -0.77 6.25 -7.09
C ASP A 82 0.11 5.00 -6.92
N ALA A 83 -0.46 3.89 -6.46
CA ALA A 83 0.26 2.64 -6.24
C ALA A 83 1.05 2.15 -7.47
N THR A 84 0.60 2.46 -8.70
CA THR A 84 1.31 2.03 -9.94
C THR A 84 2.59 2.80 -10.21
N SER A 85 2.83 3.93 -9.53
CA SER A 85 4.05 4.72 -9.72
C SER A 85 5.33 3.96 -9.38
N TRP A 86 5.24 2.95 -8.53
CA TRP A 86 6.36 2.06 -8.19
C TRP A 86 6.82 1.19 -9.36
N PHE A 87 6.05 1.19 -10.47
CA PHE A 87 6.30 0.45 -11.70
C PHE A 87 6.33 1.36 -12.94
N SER A 88 6.40 2.68 -12.76
CA SER A 88 6.22 3.66 -13.84
C SER A 88 7.30 3.65 -14.92
N TRP A 89 8.44 3.02 -14.67
CA TRP A 89 9.50 2.80 -15.69
C TRP A 89 9.19 1.65 -16.66
N VAL A 90 8.10 0.91 -16.44
CA VAL A 90 7.61 -0.18 -17.35
C VAL A 90 7.07 0.38 -18.68
N LYS A 91 7.25 1.66 -19.00
CA LYS A 91 6.57 2.38 -20.08
C LYS A 91 7.01 1.99 -21.50
N ASP A 92 8.20 1.49 -21.67
CA ASP A 92 8.70 1.15 -22.99
C ASP A 92 8.53 -0.35 -23.23
N ASP A 93 8.05 -0.70 -24.43
CA ASP A 93 7.75 -2.04 -24.90
C ASP A 93 8.53 -3.15 -24.14
N PRO A 94 7.88 -3.88 -23.23
CA PRO A 94 8.54 -4.86 -22.38
C PRO A 94 9.21 -6.00 -23.15
N SER A 95 8.82 -6.18 -24.42
CA SER A 95 9.42 -7.18 -25.29
C SER A 95 10.84 -6.82 -25.73
N LYS A 96 11.24 -5.56 -25.59
CA LYS A 96 12.52 -5.04 -26.09
C LYS A 96 13.60 -4.84 -25.04
N THR A 97 13.23 -4.76 -23.78
CA THR A 97 14.19 -4.62 -22.69
C THR A 97 13.82 -5.59 -21.58
N PRO A 98 14.61 -6.61 -21.27
CA PRO A 98 14.41 -7.41 -20.07
C PRO A 98 14.47 -6.48 -18.87
N MET A 99 13.34 -6.21 -18.26
CA MET A 99 13.30 -5.37 -17.09
C MET A 99 13.71 -6.16 -15.87
N ASP A 100 14.60 -5.58 -15.08
CA ASP A 100 14.87 -6.12 -13.76
C ASP A 100 13.61 -6.14 -12.94
N LEU A 101 13.40 -7.21 -12.20
CA LEU A 101 12.26 -7.33 -11.29
C LEU A 101 12.26 -6.17 -10.30
N PRO A 102 11.16 -5.40 -10.16
CA PRO A 102 11.08 -4.30 -9.21
C PRO A 102 11.41 -4.72 -7.78
N ALA A 103 12.10 -3.86 -7.03
CA ALA A 103 12.59 -4.20 -5.70
C ALA A 103 11.51 -4.71 -4.75
N MET A 104 10.31 -4.11 -4.78
CA MET A 104 9.20 -4.52 -3.92
C MET A 104 8.67 -5.92 -4.28
N LEU A 105 8.68 -6.30 -5.55
CA LEU A 105 8.31 -7.66 -5.97
C LEU A 105 9.37 -8.69 -5.57
N ARG A 106 10.66 -8.32 -5.60
CA ARG A 106 11.72 -9.17 -5.06
C ARG A 106 11.56 -9.39 -3.56
N LEU A 107 11.22 -8.34 -2.81
CA LEU A 107 10.97 -8.47 -1.38
C LEU A 107 9.77 -9.39 -1.09
N ALA A 108 8.74 -9.38 -1.94
CA ALA A 108 7.63 -10.32 -1.81
C ALA A 108 8.11 -11.79 -1.95
N ASP A 109 8.96 -12.07 -2.93
CA ASP A 109 9.54 -13.41 -3.13
C ASP A 109 10.51 -13.82 -1.99
N GLU A 110 11.07 -12.86 -1.25
CA GLU A 110 11.90 -13.08 -0.07
C GLU A 110 11.09 -13.23 1.23
N GLY A 111 9.76 -13.29 1.16
CA GLY A 111 8.90 -13.55 2.32
C GLY A 111 8.32 -12.32 3.02
N TYR A 112 8.45 -11.13 2.44
CA TYR A 112 7.72 -9.94 2.91
C TYR A 112 6.31 -9.91 2.34
N ASP A 113 5.33 -9.59 3.18
CA ASP A 113 3.94 -9.37 2.79
C ASP A 113 3.77 -7.92 2.30
N ILE A 114 3.85 -7.69 0.98
CA ILE A 114 3.94 -6.37 0.36
C ILE A 114 2.56 -5.84 -0.01
N TRP A 115 2.25 -4.64 0.51
CA TRP A 115 1.01 -3.91 0.31
C TRP A 115 1.29 -2.55 -0.32
N PHE A 116 0.63 -2.25 -1.43
CA PHE A 116 0.71 -0.94 -2.06
C PHE A 116 -0.56 -0.16 -1.77
N GLY A 117 -0.43 0.98 -1.07
CA GLY A 117 -1.53 1.86 -0.75
C GLY A 117 -1.70 2.98 -1.77
N SER A 118 -2.94 3.44 -1.90
CA SER A 118 -3.29 4.64 -2.67
C SER A 118 -4.05 5.61 -1.77
N ASN A 119 -3.52 6.83 -1.60
CA ASN A 119 -4.18 7.88 -0.81
C ASN A 119 -5.52 8.28 -1.43
N ARG A 120 -6.41 8.88 -0.61
CA ARG A 120 -7.67 9.51 -1.06
C ARG A 120 -7.45 10.45 -2.26
N GLY A 121 -8.44 10.57 -3.12
CA GLY A 121 -8.39 11.41 -4.31
C GLY A 121 -7.58 10.86 -5.47
N THR A 122 -6.87 9.72 -5.30
CA THR A 122 -6.25 9.02 -6.43
C THR A 122 -7.27 8.20 -7.20
N LYS A 123 -6.95 7.78 -8.43
CA LYS A 123 -7.89 7.01 -9.27
C LYS A 123 -8.39 5.70 -8.63
N TYR A 124 -7.62 5.13 -7.71
CA TYR A 124 -7.99 3.88 -7.02
C TYR A 124 -8.71 4.11 -5.70
N SER A 125 -8.67 5.33 -5.15
CA SER A 125 -9.21 5.71 -3.85
C SER A 125 -10.02 7.01 -3.97
N ASN A 126 -10.96 7.05 -4.92
CA ASN A 126 -11.77 8.23 -5.22
C ASN A 126 -13.26 8.03 -4.86
N VAL A 127 -13.53 7.24 -3.83
CA VAL A 127 -14.88 7.00 -3.33
C VAL A 127 -15.00 7.50 -1.90
N ASN A 128 -15.96 8.39 -1.68
CA ASN A 128 -16.42 8.79 -0.36
C ASN A 128 -17.95 8.96 -0.41
N PRO A 129 -18.74 8.08 0.24
CA PRO A 129 -20.20 8.14 0.20
C PRO A 129 -20.80 9.45 0.73
N ARG A 130 -20.11 10.13 1.66
CA ARG A 130 -20.58 11.44 2.20
C ARG A 130 -20.47 12.56 1.16
N LEU A 131 -19.62 12.39 0.17
CA LEU A 131 -19.35 13.39 -0.88
C LEU A 131 -20.06 13.04 -2.19
N GLU A 132 -21.06 12.15 -2.16
CA GLU A 132 -21.88 11.87 -3.33
C GLU A 132 -22.67 13.13 -3.73
N GLY A 133 -22.47 13.59 -4.97
CA GLY A 133 -23.08 14.82 -5.46
C GLY A 133 -22.41 16.13 -5.04
N ALA A 134 -21.35 16.08 -4.25
CA ALA A 134 -20.55 17.25 -3.89
C ALA A 134 -19.81 17.83 -5.12
N SER A 135 -19.48 19.12 -5.08
CA SER A 135 -18.63 19.78 -6.07
C SER A 135 -17.20 19.21 -6.04
N GLU A 136 -16.42 19.46 -7.09
CA GLU A 136 -15.02 19.07 -7.10
C GLU A 136 -14.24 19.76 -5.96
N GLU A 137 -14.52 21.02 -5.69
CA GLU A 137 -13.88 21.77 -4.60
C GLU A 137 -14.13 21.10 -3.24
N GLU A 138 -15.38 20.72 -2.93
CA GLU A 138 -15.73 20.02 -1.70
C GLU A 138 -15.12 18.61 -1.66
N ARG A 139 -15.09 17.92 -2.80
CA ARG A 139 -14.55 16.56 -2.90
C ARG A 139 -13.03 16.51 -2.67
N TYR A 140 -12.31 17.52 -3.11
CA TYR A 140 -10.84 17.59 -3.01
C TYR A 140 -10.37 18.57 -1.92
N ASP A 141 -11.25 18.95 -0.98
CA ASP A 141 -10.89 19.76 0.20
C ASP A 141 -10.17 18.88 1.24
N PHE A 142 -8.99 18.42 0.87
CA PHE A 142 -8.08 17.69 1.74
C PHE A 142 -6.61 17.97 1.36
N SER A 143 -5.71 17.58 2.23
CA SER A 143 -4.28 17.77 2.03
C SER A 143 -3.47 16.54 2.44
N PHE A 144 -2.15 16.59 2.29
CA PHE A 144 -1.27 15.51 2.76
C PHE A 144 -1.31 15.33 4.30
N TYR A 145 -1.88 16.28 5.03
CA TYR A 145 -2.12 16.13 6.46
C TYR A 145 -3.13 15.02 6.73
N ASP A 146 -4.20 14.98 5.96
CA ASP A 146 -5.26 13.96 6.08
C ASP A 146 -4.72 12.57 5.73
N PHE A 147 -3.78 12.48 4.78
CA PHE A 147 -3.10 11.22 4.47
C PHE A 147 -2.36 10.66 5.69
N GLY A 148 -1.68 11.53 6.46
CA GLY A 148 -0.91 11.12 7.64
C GLY A 148 -1.75 10.76 8.86
N VAL A 149 -2.90 11.42 9.06
CA VAL A 149 -3.72 11.23 10.28
C VAL A 149 -4.90 10.30 10.08
N SER A 150 -5.35 10.07 8.85
CA SER A 150 -6.51 9.25 8.52
C SER A 150 -6.18 8.10 7.56
N ASP A 151 -5.56 8.37 6.39
CA ASP A 151 -5.37 7.34 5.37
C ASP A 151 -4.37 6.26 5.82
N VAL A 152 -3.17 6.66 6.24
CA VAL A 152 -2.14 5.70 6.69
C VAL A 152 -2.63 4.89 7.88
N PRO A 153 -3.24 5.48 8.95
CA PRO A 153 -3.81 4.70 10.03
C PRO A 153 -4.85 3.66 9.57
N ALA A 154 -5.81 4.04 8.72
CA ALA A 154 -6.81 3.12 8.20
C ALA A 154 -6.19 1.96 7.39
N MET A 155 -5.16 2.25 6.59
CA MET A 155 -4.39 1.22 5.87
C MET A 155 -3.67 0.27 6.83
N LEU A 156 -3.02 0.78 7.89
CA LEU A 156 -2.35 -0.05 8.89
C LEU A 156 -3.36 -0.92 9.65
N ASP A 157 -4.55 -0.39 9.96
CA ASP A 157 -5.63 -1.15 10.61
C ASP A 157 -6.05 -2.33 9.73
N THR A 158 -6.31 -2.09 8.45
CA THR A 158 -6.69 -3.12 7.49
C THR A 158 -5.58 -4.17 7.30
N ILE A 159 -4.32 -3.74 7.13
CA ILE A 159 -3.20 -4.68 6.95
C ILE A 159 -3.04 -5.57 8.16
N THR A 160 -3.04 -5.02 9.38
CA THR A 160 -2.89 -5.82 10.59
C THR A 160 -4.05 -6.77 10.83
N GLU A 161 -5.27 -6.39 10.45
CA GLU A 161 -6.45 -7.27 10.53
C GLU A 161 -6.36 -8.44 9.55
N VAL A 162 -5.98 -8.18 8.30
CA VAL A 162 -5.93 -9.21 7.24
C VAL A 162 -4.70 -10.11 7.38
N SER A 163 -3.52 -9.55 7.65
CA SER A 163 -2.28 -10.33 7.77
C SER A 163 -2.14 -11.07 9.09
N GLY A 164 -2.81 -10.59 10.15
CA GLY A 164 -2.61 -11.08 11.51
C GLY A 164 -1.34 -10.54 12.19
N GLU A 165 -0.55 -9.73 11.48
CA GLU A 165 0.64 -9.08 12.03
C GLU A 165 0.25 -7.96 13.00
N LYS A 166 1.04 -7.77 14.06
CA LYS A 166 0.77 -6.69 15.04
C LYS A 166 1.27 -5.34 14.58
N LYS A 167 2.29 -5.33 13.73
CA LYS A 167 2.96 -4.12 13.26
C LYS A 167 3.35 -4.24 11.80
N VAL A 168 3.45 -3.09 11.14
CA VAL A 168 3.73 -2.96 9.71
C VAL A 168 4.94 -2.05 9.50
N THR A 169 5.85 -2.45 8.64
CA THR A 169 6.92 -1.57 8.14
C THR A 169 6.31 -0.64 7.08
N TYR A 170 6.59 0.65 7.20
CA TYR A 170 6.16 1.64 6.22
C TYR A 170 7.31 2.03 5.29
N VAL A 171 7.07 2.06 3.98
CA VAL A 171 7.99 2.58 2.97
C VAL A 171 7.30 3.72 2.25
N GLY A 172 7.75 4.96 2.47
CA GLY A 172 7.19 6.15 1.82
C GLY A 172 8.17 6.78 0.84
N TYR A 173 7.67 7.22 -0.32
CA TYR A 173 8.44 7.96 -1.30
C TYR A 173 7.95 9.41 -1.41
N SER A 174 8.86 10.40 -1.42
CA SER A 174 8.54 11.82 -1.62
C SER A 174 7.42 12.28 -0.67
N GLN A 175 6.23 12.67 -1.15
CA GLN A 175 5.06 13.04 -0.33
C GLN A 175 4.67 11.92 0.67
N GLY A 176 4.88 10.65 0.34
CA GLY A 176 4.69 9.54 1.28
C GLY A 176 5.55 9.68 2.53
N THR A 177 6.66 10.42 2.48
CA THR A 177 7.47 10.73 3.66
C THR A 177 6.86 11.84 4.49
N SER A 178 6.34 12.90 3.84
CA SER A 178 5.74 14.07 4.51
C SER A 178 4.51 13.66 5.31
N GLN A 179 3.64 12.82 4.76
CA GLN A 179 2.44 12.31 5.45
C GLN A 179 2.81 11.48 6.68
N MET A 180 3.87 10.64 6.61
CA MET A 180 4.32 9.87 7.76
C MET A 180 4.90 10.77 8.85
N PHE A 181 5.75 11.74 8.50
CA PHE A 181 6.27 12.71 9.47
C PHE A 181 5.13 13.47 10.16
N TYR A 182 4.13 13.91 9.39
CA TYR A 182 3.00 14.63 9.96
C TYR A 182 2.17 13.74 10.90
N GLY A 183 1.82 12.53 10.48
CA GLY A 183 1.09 11.58 11.33
C GLY A 183 1.80 11.29 12.64
N LEU A 184 3.12 11.07 12.59
CA LEU A 184 3.95 10.88 13.80
C LEU A 184 3.98 12.14 14.68
N SER A 185 4.05 13.34 14.09
CA SER A 185 4.05 14.61 14.84
C SER A 185 2.75 14.85 15.61
N LYS A 186 1.65 14.23 15.17
CA LYS A 186 0.34 14.30 15.84
C LYS A 186 0.15 13.21 16.90
N ALA A 187 1.18 12.41 17.16
CA ALA A 187 1.13 11.30 18.11
C ALA A 187 -0.09 10.36 17.87
N ASN A 188 -0.39 10.10 16.58
CA ASN A 188 -1.54 9.27 16.20
C ASN A 188 -1.44 7.88 16.89
N PRO A 189 -2.48 7.45 17.64
CA PRO A 189 -2.43 6.21 18.42
C PRO A 189 -2.18 4.97 17.55
N THR A 190 -2.79 4.89 16.36
CA THR A 190 -2.61 3.75 15.45
C THR A 190 -1.17 3.67 14.96
N LEU A 191 -0.55 4.80 14.57
CA LEU A 191 0.86 4.82 14.18
C LEU A 191 1.75 4.36 15.34
N ASN A 192 1.52 4.84 16.55
CA ASN A 192 2.31 4.45 17.72
C ASN A 192 2.22 2.95 18.04
N MET A 193 1.06 2.34 17.82
CA MET A 193 0.82 0.93 18.13
C MET A 193 1.21 -0.02 16.98
N LYS A 194 0.92 0.36 15.73
CA LYS A 194 0.99 -0.55 14.58
C LYS A 194 2.16 -0.30 13.64
N LEU A 195 2.88 0.82 13.77
CA LEU A 195 4.09 1.05 12.99
C LEU A 195 5.27 0.31 13.61
N GLU A 196 5.96 -0.53 12.83
CA GLU A 196 7.22 -1.17 13.24
C GLU A 196 8.40 -0.22 13.00
N LYS A 197 8.52 0.27 11.78
CA LYS A 197 9.53 1.23 11.35
C LYS A 197 9.04 1.99 10.11
N ALA A 198 9.62 3.16 9.84
CA ALA A 198 9.40 3.92 8.62
C ALA A 198 10.71 4.04 7.82
N ILE A 199 10.68 3.64 6.55
CA ILE A 199 11.76 3.81 5.59
C ILE A 199 11.31 4.90 4.63
N LEU A 200 12.02 6.03 4.65
CA LEU A 200 11.61 7.26 3.98
C LEU A 200 12.57 7.57 2.84
N LEU A 201 12.08 7.39 1.60
CA LEU A 201 12.85 7.56 0.37
C LEU A 201 12.62 8.95 -0.21
N ALA A 202 13.69 9.67 -0.54
CA ALA A 202 13.64 11.06 -0.99
C ALA A 202 12.78 11.93 -0.06
N PRO A 203 13.14 12.05 1.24
CA PRO A 203 12.29 12.65 2.25
C PRO A 203 12.05 14.14 1.98
N CYS A 204 10.77 14.53 2.01
CA CYS A 204 10.31 15.91 1.88
C CYS A 204 9.73 16.37 3.22
N LEU A 205 10.48 17.21 3.96
CA LEU A 205 10.04 17.79 5.23
C LEU A 205 9.42 19.17 5.05
N TRP A 206 9.85 19.87 4.01
CA TRP A 206 9.41 21.22 3.68
C TRP A 206 9.17 21.32 2.18
N ILE A 207 7.96 21.68 1.80
CA ILE A 207 7.62 21.97 0.41
C ILE A 207 7.22 23.43 0.38
N GLU A 208 8.12 24.30 -0.05
CA GLU A 208 7.80 25.67 -0.40
C GLU A 208 7.26 25.64 -1.84
N PHE A 209 5.94 25.59 -1.98
CA PHE A 209 5.32 25.85 -3.25
C PHE A 209 5.44 27.37 -3.52
N GLY A 210 6.39 27.77 -4.34
CA GLY A 210 6.38 29.08 -4.95
C GLY A 210 5.18 29.16 -5.88
N ILE A 211 4.01 29.55 -5.32
CA ILE A 211 2.77 29.79 -6.06
C ILE A 211 2.95 31.00 -7.02
N ASP A 212 3.99 31.78 -6.82
CA ASP A 212 4.24 33.04 -7.54
C ASP A 212 4.68 32.89 -9.01
N ASN A 213 4.85 31.66 -9.52
CA ASN A 213 5.31 31.43 -10.90
C ASN A 213 4.40 30.50 -11.73
N MET A 214 3.12 30.37 -11.36
CA MET A 214 2.13 29.64 -12.15
C MET A 214 1.04 30.60 -12.68
N GLU A 215 1.47 31.67 -13.39
CA GLU A 215 0.61 32.44 -14.29
C GLU A 215 0.74 31.91 -15.73
#